data_ae48ae725afac69709e4b9b5562337bf
#
_entry.id   ae48ae725afac69709e4b9b5562337bf
#
_cell.length_a   1.000
_cell.length_b   1.000
_cell.length_c   1.000
_cell.angle_alpha   90.00
_cell.angle_beta   90.00
_cell.angle_gamma   90.00
#
_symmetry.space_group_name_H-M   'P 1'
#
loop_
_entity.id
_entity.type
_entity.pdbx_description
1 polymer ?
#
loop_
_entity_poly.entity_id
_entity_poly.type
_entity_poly.pdbx_seq_one_letter_code
_entity_poly.pdbx_strand_id
1 'polypeptide(L)' 'MSKNSLKKIRESLMMSKSELAREANVSPITIARIEKGMKCRMETKRKILLALGFGLSDKKKIFGS' A
#
# COMPACT_ATOMS: atom_id res chain seq x y z
N MET A 1 -9.05 -2.66 -14.16
CA MET A 1 -8.99 -1.40 -13.40
C MET A 1 -8.48 -1.65 -11.99
N SER A 2 -7.57 -0.83 -11.55
CA SER A 2 -7.05 -0.93 -10.18
C SER A 2 -8.11 -0.42 -9.20
N LYS A 3 -8.33 -1.15 -8.10
CA LYS A 3 -9.33 -0.77 -7.10
C LYS A 3 -8.77 0.19 -6.04
N ASN A 4 -7.48 0.49 -6.16
CA ASN A 4 -6.84 1.46 -5.29
C ASN A 4 -5.64 2.04 -6.03
N SER A 5 -5.00 3.02 -5.42
CA SER A 5 -3.88 3.73 -6.03
C SER A 5 -2.52 3.28 -5.50
N LEU A 6 -2.48 2.18 -4.77
CA LEU A 6 -1.24 1.73 -4.13
C LEU A 6 -0.11 1.49 -5.13
N LYS A 7 -0.40 0.74 -6.19
CA LYS A 7 0.61 0.45 -7.21
C LYS A 7 1.14 1.73 -7.84
N LYS A 8 0.23 2.63 -8.20
CA LYS A 8 0.58 3.89 -8.85
C LYS A 8 1.47 4.75 -7.96
N ILE A 9 1.11 4.85 -6.69
CA ILE A 9 1.89 5.63 -5.74
C ILE A 9 3.24 5.00 -5.48
N ARG A 10 3.26 3.68 -5.31
CA ARG A 10 4.51 2.95 -5.11
C ARG A 10 5.47 3.18 -6.29
N GLU A 11 4.95 3.07 -7.50
CA GLU A 11 5.76 3.26 -8.70
C GLU A 11 6.24 4.70 -8.84
N SER A 12 5.42 5.66 -8.43
CA SER A 12 5.83 7.06 -8.47
C SER A 12 6.97 7.36 -7.52
N LEU A 13 7.13 6.56 -6.47
CA LEU A 13 8.22 6.67 -5.53
C LEU A 13 9.41 5.77 -5.91
N MET A 14 9.32 5.12 -7.06
CA MET A 14 10.35 4.24 -7.60
C MET A 14 10.67 3.08 -6.63
N MET A 15 9.65 2.56 -5.99
CA MET A 15 9.78 1.45 -5.06
C MET A 15 9.30 0.14 -5.68
N SER A 16 10.04 -0.94 -5.45
CA SER A 16 9.57 -2.27 -5.80
C SER A 16 8.58 -2.76 -4.75
N LYS A 17 7.83 -3.81 -5.06
CA LYS A 17 6.93 -4.42 -4.09
C LYS A 17 7.69 -4.91 -2.86
N SER A 18 8.88 -5.47 -3.08
CA SER A 18 9.73 -5.95 -1.99
C SER A 18 10.20 -4.81 -1.10
N GLU A 19 10.57 -3.68 -1.70
CA GLU A 19 10.99 -2.53 -0.92
C GLU A 19 9.86 -1.99 -0.06
N LEU A 20 8.68 -1.84 -0.64
CA LEU A 20 7.54 -1.36 0.13
C LEU A 20 7.18 -2.34 1.25
N ALA A 21 7.21 -3.63 0.94
CA ALA A 21 6.91 -4.66 1.93
C ALA A 21 7.87 -4.59 3.11
N ARG A 22 9.15 -4.40 2.82
CA ARG A 22 10.18 -4.29 3.86
C ARG A 22 9.94 -3.05 4.72
N GLU A 23 9.68 -1.92 4.08
CA GLU A 23 9.43 -0.68 4.80
C GLU A 23 8.18 -0.75 5.65
N ALA A 24 7.15 -1.42 5.15
CA ALA A 24 5.88 -1.57 5.86
C ALA A 24 5.88 -2.76 6.83
N ASN A 25 6.96 -3.55 6.84
CA ASN A 25 7.06 -4.74 7.67
C ASN A 25 5.94 -5.75 7.39
N VAL A 26 5.68 -5.98 6.10
CA VAL A 26 4.70 -6.97 5.64
C VAL A 26 5.35 -7.79 4.53
N SER A 27 4.67 -8.85 4.07
CA SER A 27 5.24 -9.66 3.00
C SER A 27 4.96 -9.04 1.63
N PRO A 28 5.83 -9.28 0.62
CA PRO A 28 5.58 -8.81 -0.74
C PRO A 28 4.29 -9.37 -1.32
N ILE A 29 3.88 -10.57 -0.91
CA ILE A 29 2.63 -11.17 -1.35
C ILE A 29 1.45 -10.32 -0.88
N THR A 30 1.54 -9.79 0.33
CA THR A 30 0.51 -8.90 0.87
C THR A 30 0.36 -7.65 -0.01
N ILE A 31 1.48 -7.05 -0.41
CA ILE A 31 1.45 -5.89 -1.29
C ILE A 31 0.79 -6.25 -2.63
N ALA A 32 1.20 -7.37 -3.21
CA ALA A 32 0.64 -7.81 -4.49
C ALA A 32 -0.87 -8.01 -4.42
N ARG A 33 -1.36 -8.62 -3.34
CA ARG A 33 -2.78 -8.85 -3.15
C ARG A 33 -3.56 -7.54 -3.03
N ILE A 34 -3.03 -6.60 -2.27
CA ILE A 34 -3.68 -5.30 -2.10
C ILE A 34 -3.74 -4.55 -3.43
N GLU A 35 -2.69 -4.61 -4.21
CA GLU A 35 -2.68 -3.95 -5.52
C GLU A 35 -3.69 -4.55 -6.49
N LYS A 36 -4.07 -5.80 -6.27
CA LYS A 36 -5.12 -6.46 -7.06
C LYS A 36 -6.52 -6.12 -6.56
N GLY A 37 -6.61 -5.35 -5.49
CA GLY A 37 -7.90 -4.94 -4.93
C GLY A 37 -8.42 -5.84 -3.83
N MET A 38 -7.62 -6.76 -3.33
CA MET A 38 -8.04 -7.64 -2.25
C MET A 38 -8.06 -6.88 -0.93
N LYS A 39 -8.95 -7.28 -0.04
CA LYS A 39 -9.09 -6.64 1.26
C LYS A 39 -7.89 -6.94 2.15
N CYS A 40 -7.56 -6.00 3.01
CA CYS A 40 -6.52 -6.19 4.01
C CYS A 40 -6.96 -5.55 5.32
N ARG A 41 -6.27 -5.90 6.40
CA ARG A 41 -6.58 -5.38 7.73
C ARG A 41 -6.20 -3.90 7.84
N MET A 42 -6.90 -3.19 8.72
CA MET A 42 -6.59 -1.78 8.97
C MET A 42 -5.15 -1.61 9.43
N GLU A 43 -4.66 -2.52 10.24
CA GLU A 43 -3.28 -2.47 10.70
C GLU A 43 -2.30 -2.52 9.52
N THR A 44 -2.58 -3.38 8.54
CA THR A 44 -1.76 -3.48 7.33
C THR A 44 -1.80 -2.18 6.55
N LYS A 45 -2.99 -1.59 6.39
CA LYS A 45 -3.13 -0.31 5.70
C LYS A 45 -2.32 0.79 6.39
N ARG A 46 -2.37 0.82 7.72
CA ARG A 46 -1.61 1.80 8.50
C ARG A 46 -0.11 1.66 8.26
N LYS A 47 0.39 0.42 8.31
CA LYS A 47 1.80 0.17 8.08
C LYS A 47 2.25 0.64 6.71
N ILE A 48 1.43 0.38 5.70
CA ILE A 48 1.74 0.78 4.32
C ILE A 48 1.72 2.31 4.19
N LEU A 49 0.72 2.96 4.77
CA LEU A 49 0.64 4.42 4.72
C LEU A 49 1.88 5.07 5.33
N LEU A 50 2.29 4.58 6.49
CA LEU A 50 3.47 5.12 7.16
C LEU A 50 4.73 4.86 6.36
N ALA A 51 4.83 3.69 5.73
CA ALA A 51 5.98 3.35 4.91
C ALA A 51 6.11 4.27 3.70
N LEU A 52 4.98 4.72 3.16
CA LEU A 52 4.94 5.63 2.01
C LEU A 52 5.11 7.09 2.42
N GLY A 53 5.14 7.37 3.71
CA GLY A 53 5.28 8.74 4.20
C GLY A 53 3.98 9.51 4.24
N PHE A 54 2.85 8.83 4.18
CA PHE A 54 1.54 9.47 4.25
C PHE A 54 0.95 9.39 5.64
N GLY A 55 0.05 10.32 5.95
CA GLY A 55 -0.70 10.27 7.20
C GLY A 55 -1.89 9.32 7.09
N LEU A 56 -2.47 8.99 8.24
CA LEU A 56 -3.63 8.09 8.28
C LEU A 56 -4.85 8.69 7.56
N SER A 57 -4.92 10.01 7.49
CA SER A 57 -6.01 10.70 6.79
C SER A 57 -5.95 10.46 5.27
N ASP A 58 -4.81 10.03 4.76
CA ASP A 58 -4.64 9.76 3.32
C ASP A 58 -5.12 8.36 2.92
N LYS A 59 -5.65 7.59 3.85
CA LYS A 59 -6.13 6.23 3.59
C LYS A 59 -7.09 6.18 2.41
N LYS A 60 -8.03 7.10 2.35
CA LYS A 60 -9.03 7.12 1.28
C LYS A 60 -8.41 7.37 -0.09
N LYS A 61 -7.34 8.15 -0.14
CA LYS A 61 -6.67 8.46 -1.41
C LYS A 61 -6.00 7.22 -1.99
N ILE A 62 -5.50 6.35 -1.15
CA ILE A 62 -4.77 5.17 -1.58
C ILE A 62 -5.67 3.95 -1.70
N PHE A 63 -6.50 3.70 -0.69
CA PHE A 63 -7.30 2.47 -0.64
C PHE A 63 -8.75 2.67 -1.05
N GLY A 64 -9.19 3.90 -1.27
CA GLY A 64 -10.52 4.18 -1.80
C GLY A 64 -11.67 4.00 -0.81
N SER A 65 -11.37 3.90 0.45
CA SER A 65 -12.44 3.74 1.43
C SER A 65 -12.06 4.34 2.77
#